data_c69716ab5402b7418de8b695b57095f1
#
_entry.id   c69716ab5402b7418de8b695b57095f1
#
_cell.length_a   1.000
_cell.length_b   1.000
_cell.length_c   1.000
_cell.angle_alpha   90.00
_cell.angle_beta   90.00
_cell.angle_gamma   90.00
#
_symmetry.space_group_name_H-M   'P 1'
#
loop_
_entity.id
_entity.type
_entity.pdbx_description
1 polymer ?
#
loop_
_entity_poly.entity_id
_entity_poly.type
_entity_poly.pdbx_seq_one_letter_code
_entity_poly.pdbx_strand_id
1 'polypeptide(L)'
;MSDITIIAIALAAVLMFVFPLMTMSDRTDDVAQLTVETATTEFVDTARSTGKITKANYDKFIETITSTGNTYNVDMEVQVKDDNLGKKVSQATADKIGENVYYSVYTSQIEEALNGKNAAYFCKEGDIVSASVKNTNQTISQQLKNFFYTVTGNDSYTIAAEHAGVVTANGK
;
A
#
# COMPACT_ATOMS: atom_id res chain seq x y z
N MET A 1 -20.02 -41.08 30.95
CA MET A 1 -20.13 -40.38 29.63
C MET A 1 -19.21 -41.10 28.71
N SER A 2 -19.63 -41.39 27.48
CA SER A 2 -18.73 -42.03 26.50
C SER A 2 -17.64 -41.00 26.13
N ASP A 3 -16.44 -41.49 25.81
CA ASP A 3 -15.30 -40.65 25.37
C ASP A 3 -15.67 -39.76 24.17
N ILE A 4 -16.57 -40.23 23.33
CA ILE A 4 -17.13 -39.47 22.20
C ILE A 4 -17.90 -38.23 22.65
N THR A 5 -18.66 -38.31 23.75
CA THR A 5 -19.44 -37.18 24.28
C THR A 5 -18.50 -36.09 24.83
N ILE A 6 -17.41 -36.46 25.48
CA ILE A 6 -16.40 -35.51 25.96
C ILE A 6 -15.71 -34.83 24.83
N ILE A 7 -15.33 -35.57 23.79
CA ILE A 7 -14.72 -34.98 22.59
C ILE A 7 -15.69 -34.03 21.88
N ALA A 8 -16.96 -34.41 21.75
CA ALA A 8 -17.98 -33.57 21.12
C ALA A 8 -18.21 -32.25 21.88
N ILE A 9 -18.24 -32.31 23.23
CA ILE A 9 -18.39 -31.10 24.08
C ILE A 9 -17.15 -30.20 23.94
N ALA A 10 -15.95 -30.77 23.96
CA ALA A 10 -14.72 -30.02 23.79
C ALA A 10 -14.66 -29.33 22.41
N LEU A 11 -15.02 -30.07 21.35
CA LEU A 11 -15.08 -29.52 20.00
C LEU A 11 -16.11 -28.41 19.86
N ALA A 12 -17.31 -28.59 20.44
CA ALA A 12 -18.35 -27.56 20.42
C ALA A 12 -17.91 -26.30 21.17
N ALA A 13 -17.23 -26.45 22.32
CA ALA A 13 -16.69 -25.32 23.07
C ALA A 13 -15.62 -24.55 22.25
N VAL A 14 -14.68 -25.25 21.61
CA VAL A 14 -13.67 -24.64 20.73
C VAL A 14 -14.34 -23.87 19.59
N LEU A 15 -15.31 -24.48 18.90
CA LEU A 15 -16.01 -23.83 17.78
C LEU A 15 -16.79 -22.59 18.25
N MET A 16 -17.42 -22.65 19.43
CA MET A 16 -18.19 -21.52 20.00
C MET A 16 -17.34 -20.28 20.26
N PHE A 17 -16.04 -20.44 20.55
CA PHE A 17 -15.12 -19.32 20.75
C PHE A 17 -14.40 -18.90 19.45
N VAL A 18 -14.06 -19.86 18.62
CA VAL A 18 -13.26 -19.60 17.40
C VAL A 18 -14.05 -18.82 16.35
N PHE A 19 -15.32 -19.17 16.11
CA PHE A 19 -16.13 -18.48 15.11
C PHE A 19 -16.34 -16.97 15.41
N PRO A 20 -16.71 -16.54 16.63
CA PRO A 20 -16.79 -15.12 16.95
C PRO A 20 -15.43 -14.40 16.79
N LEU A 21 -14.33 -15.04 17.20
CA LEU A 21 -12.97 -14.46 17.02
C LEU A 21 -12.63 -14.28 15.56
N MET A 22 -12.93 -15.24 14.70
CA MET A 22 -12.72 -15.10 13.24
C MET A 22 -13.52 -13.93 12.69
N THR A 23 -14.81 -13.82 13.03
CA THR A 23 -15.67 -12.73 12.55
C THR A 23 -15.17 -11.36 13.02
N MET A 24 -14.72 -11.25 14.28
CA MET A 24 -14.14 -10.00 14.81
C MET A 24 -12.83 -9.66 14.11
N SER A 25 -11.98 -10.66 13.86
CA SER A 25 -10.70 -10.46 13.18
C SER A 25 -10.91 -10.06 11.72
N ASP A 26 -11.87 -10.66 11.02
CA ASP A 26 -12.22 -10.28 9.64
C ASP A 26 -12.70 -8.82 9.57
N ARG A 27 -13.53 -8.38 10.52
CA ARG A 27 -13.95 -6.97 10.59
C ARG A 27 -12.78 -6.02 10.85
N THR A 28 -11.82 -6.44 11.67
CA THR A 28 -10.61 -5.64 11.91
C THR A 28 -9.78 -5.52 10.65
N ASP A 29 -9.65 -6.59 9.88
CA ASP A 29 -8.94 -6.58 8.60
C ASP A 29 -9.67 -5.72 7.56
N ASP A 30 -11.01 -5.76 7.50
CA ASP A 30 -11.82 -4.91 6.61
C ASP A 30 -11.64 -3.42 6.96
N VAL A 31 -11.65 -3.06 8.25
CA VAL A 31 -11.39 -1.68 8.71
C VAL A 31 -9.96 -1.27 8.37
N ALA A 32 -8.99 -2.15 8.57
CA ALA A 32 -7.60 -1.89 8.20
C ALA A 32 -7.45 -1.67 6.70
N GLN A 33 -8.09 -2.49 5.86
CA GLN A 33 -8.10 -2.34 4.41
C GLN A 33 -8.66 -0.96 4.00
N LEU A 34 -9.83 -0.58 4.52
CA LEU A 34 -10.45 0.70 4.23
C LEU A 34 -9.57 1.88 4.69
N THR A 35 -8.94 1.76 5.85
CA THR A 35 -8.03 2.78 6.37
C THR A 35 -6.82 2.95 5.45
N VAL A 36 -6.21 1.85 5.02
CA VAL A 36 -5.05 1.86 4.13
C VAL A 36 -5.41 2.43 2.76
N GLU A 37 -6.55 2.03 2.17
CA GLU A 37 -7.03 2.56 0.90
C GLU A 37 -7.29 4.08 0.98
N THR A 38 -7.97 4.53 2.02
CA THR A 38 -8.29 5.94 2.23
C THR A 38 -7.02 6.76 2.43
N ALA A 39 -6.11 6.30 3.29
CA ALA A 39 -4.85 6.98 3.55
C ALA A 39 -3.95 7.06 2.31
N THR A 40 -3.89 5.98 1.52
CA THR A 40 -3.11 5.95 0.26
C THR A 40 -3.68 6.92 -0.76
N THR A 41 -5.01 6.96 -0.90
CA THR A 41 -5.70 7.90 -1.79
C THR A 41 -5.46 9.34 -1.35
N GLU A 42 -5.65 9.67 -0.06
CA GLU A 42 -5.43 11.02 0.49
C GLU A 42 -3.97 11.48 0.30
N PHE A 43 -3.01 10.57 0.52
CA PHE A 43 -1.59 10.86 0.33
C PHE A 43 -1.26 11.23 -1.11
N VAL A 44 -1.68 10.40 -2.08
CA VAL A 44 -1.45 10.64 -3.52
C VAL A 44 -2.20 11.89 -3.99
N ASP A 45 -3.46 12.07 -3.57
CA ASP A 45 -4.26 13.24 -3.93
C ASP A 45 -3.68 14.54 -3.37
N THR A 46 -3.11 14.52 -2.17
CA THR A 46 -2.40 15.67 -1.61
C THR A 46 -1.12 15.95 -2.41
N ALA A 47 -0.35 14.92 -2.75
CA ALA A 47 0.87 15.08 -3.53
C ALA A 47 0.58 15.68 -4.93
N ARG A 48 -0.44 15.15 -5.64
CA ARG A 48 -0.79 15.60 -6.98
C ARG A 48 -1.38 17.02 -7.02
N SER A 49 -2.17 17.39 -6.00
CA SER A 49 -2.82 18.71 -5.93
C SER A 49 -1.86 19.82 -5.47
N THR A 50 -0.85 19.48 -4.66
CA THR A 50 0.16 20.43 -4.16
C THR A 50 1.44 20.43 -5.00
N GLY A 51 1.64 19.44 -5.86
CA GLY A 51 2.87 19.25 -6.65
C GLY A 51 4.08 18.86 -5.82
N LYS A 52 3.90 18.39 -4.59
CA LYS A 52 5.01 17.99 -3.72
C LYS A 52 4.62 16.92 -2.72
N ILE A 53 5.58 16.04 -2.45
CA ILE A 53 5.52 15.09 -1.34
C ILE A 53 6.36 15.70 -0.21
N THR A 54 5.75 16.05 0.92
CA THR A 54 6.46 16.59 2.09
C THR A 54 6.68 15.50 3.11
N LYS A 55 7.76 15.64 3.90
CA LYS A 55 8.03 14.71 5.00
C LYS A 55 6.86 14.63 5.98
N ALA A 56 6.23 15.76 6.31
CA ALA A 56 5.07 15.79 7.21
C ALA A 56 3.87 14.98 6.67
N ASN A 57 3.59 15.06 5.36
CA ASN A 57 2.52 14.28 4.74
C ASN A 57 2.86 12.78 4.70
N TYR A 58 4.12 12.46 4.42
CA TYR A 58 4.60 11.08 4.43
C TYR A 58 4.55 10.48 5.84
N ASP A 59 5.05 11.18 6.85
CA ASP A 59 5.01 10.72 8.24
C ASP A 59 3.57 10.52 8.73
N LYS A 60 2.65 11.46 8.43
CA LYS A 60 1.21 11.32 8.72
C LYS A 60 0.61 10.09 8.03
N PHE A 61 0.96 9.86 6.77
CA PHE A 61 0.50 8.69 6.02
C PHE A 61 0.97 7.39 6.67
N ILE A 62 2.28 7.27 6.98
CA ILE A 62 2.84 6.10 7.68
C ILE A 62 2.19 5.90 9.05
N GLU A 63 2.01 6.96 9.85
CA GLU A 63 1.33 6.90 11.14
C GLU A 63 -0.12 6.39 11.00
N THR A 64 -0.84 6.88 9.98
CA THR A 64 -2.23 6.47 9.74
C THR A 64 -2.34 5.00 9.40
N ILE A 65 -1.53 4.49 8.47
CA ILE A 65 -1.60 3.07 8.09
C ILE A 65 -1.12 2.16 9.21
N THR A 66 -0.08 2.52 9.94
CA THR A 66 0.45 1.72 11.06
C THR A 66 -0.48 1.72 12.29
N SER A 67 -1.37 2.72 12.42
CA SER A 67 -2.38 2.76 13.48
C SER A 67 -3.37 1.58 13.43
N THR A 68 -3.45 0.89 12.29
CA THR A 68 -4.24 -0.35 12.14
C THR A 68 -3.67 -1.55 12.90
N GLY A 69 -2.46 -1.42 13.47
CA GLY A 69 -1.75 -2.49 14.18
C GLY A 69 -1.00 -3.46 13.28
N ASN A 70 -0.97 -3.21 11.98
CA ASN A 70 -0.23 -4.00 11.00
C ASN A 70 1.07 -3.29 10.58
N THR A 71 1.99 -4.05 10.02
CA THR A 71 3.21 -3.53 9.38
C THR A 71 3.05 -3.57 7.86
N TYR A 72 3.53 -2.52 7.20
CA TYR A 72 3.35 -2.35 5.76
C TYR A 72 4.68 -2.10 5.05
N ASN A 73 4.80 -2.63 3.84
CA ASN A 73 5.73 -2.14 2.84
C ASN A 73 5.05 -1.05 2.03
N VAL A 74 5.74 0.07 1.84
CA VAL A 74 5.26 1.21 1.07
C VAL A 74 6.21 1.44 -0.09
N ASP A 75 5.69 1.28 -1.29
CA ASP A 75 6.42 1.56 -2.52
C ASP A 75 5.83 2.82 -3.17
N MET A 76 6.67 3.82 -3.38
CA MET A 76 6.32 5.06 -4.07
C MET A 76 7.04 5.13 -5.41
N GLU A 77 6.35 5.61 -6.41
CA GLU A 77 6.92 5.91 -7.71
C GLU A 77 6.43 7.27 -8.19
N VAL A 78 7.34 8.10 -8.67
CA VAL A 78 7.02 9.31 -9.41
C VAL A 78 7.55 9.15 -10.83
N GLN A 79 6.63 9.09 -11.79
CA GLN A 79 6.97 9.12 -13.20
C GLN A 79 7.07 10.58 -13.65
N VAL A 80 8.31 11.02 -13.80
CA VAL A 80 8.63 12.40 -14.18
C VAL A 80 8.57 12.54 -15.70
N LYS A 81 7.79 13.50 -16.19
CA LYS A 81 7.69 13.79 -17.60
C LYS A 81 9.02 14.35 -18.14
N ASP A 82 9.56 13.70 -19.16
CA ASP A 82 10.83 14.12 -19.77
C ASP A 82 10.62 15.29 -20.74
N ASP A 83 11.08 16.47 -20.34
CA ASP A 83 11.00 17.69 -21.16
C ASP A 83 11.97 17.68 -22.36
N ASN A 84 12.89 16.71 -22.46
CA ASN A 84 13.97 16.65 -23.46
C ASN A 84 14.00 15.34 -24.27
N LEU A 85 12.86 14.80 -24.62
CA LEU A 85 12.69 13.54 -25.36
C LEU A 85 13.58 13.40 -26.60
N GLY A 86 13.79 14.48 -27.36
CA GLY A 86 14.56 14.47 -28.59
C GLY A 86 16.08 14.49 -28.45
N LYS A 87 16.62 14.59 -27.21
CA LYS A 87 18.07 14.69 -26.98
C LYS A 87 18.74 13.37 -26.56
N LYS A 88 17.97 12.33 -26.30
CA LYS A 88 18.53 11.02 -25.92
C LYS A 88 18.87 10.22 -27.16
N VAL A 89 20.15 9.84 -27.31
CA VAL A 89 20.66 9.06 -28.45
C VAL A 89 19.90 7.73 -28.63
N SER A 90 19.41 7.14 -27.55
CA SER A 90 18.61 5.91 -27.59
C SER A 90 17.21 6.07 -28.17
N GLN A 91 16.76 7.31 -28.41
CA GLN A 91 15.44 7.65 -28.99
C GLN A 91 15.52 8.24 -30.39
N ALA A 92 16.72 8.28 -30.98
CA ALA A 92 16.95 8.83 -32.33
C ALA A 92 16.46 7.90 -33.47
N THR A 93 15.83 6.77 -33.16
CA THR A 93 15.24 5.85 -34.15
C THR A 93 13.74 6.13 -34.30
N ALA A 94 13.27 6.19 -35.56
CA ALA A 94 11.90 6.57 -35.93
C ALA A 94 10.81 5.67 -35.31
N ASP A 95 11.14 4.43 -35.03
CA ASP A 95 10.28 3.41 -34.40
C ASP A 95 10.13 3.55 -32.85
N LYS A 96 10.92 4.44 -32.24
CA LYS A 96 10.88 4.74 -30.80
C LYS A 96 10.34 6.12 -30.46
N ILE A 97 9.76 6.80 -31.41
CA ILE A 97 9.12 8.11 -31.21
C ILE A 97 7.90 7.89 -30.29
N GLY A 98 7.94 8.52 -29.10
CA GLY A 98 6.89 8.40 -28.07
C GLY A 98 7.13 7.33 -27.00
N GLU A 99 8.16 6.49 -27.13
CA GLU A 99 8.64 5.66 -26.04
C GLU A 99 9.42 6.50 -25.01
N ASN A 100 9.34 6.10 -23.72
CA ASN A 100 10.07 6.76 -22.63
C ASN A 100 9.78 8.27 -22.47
N VAL A 101 8.51 8.65 -22.60
CA VAL A 101 8.05 10.02 -22.29
C VAL A 101 8.26 10.35 -20.80
N TYR A 102 8.30 9.33 -19.95
CA TYR A 102 8.50 9.43 -18.50
C TYR A 102 9.73 8.64 -18.07
N TYR A 103 10.38 9.10 -17.00
CA TYR A 103 11.35 8.30 -16.25
C TYR A 103 10.91 8.18 -14.80
N SER A 104 11.18 7.02 -14.19
CA SER A 104 10.69 6.71 -12.84
C SER A 104 11.71 7.10 -11.77
N VAL A 105 11.20 7.69 -10.69
CA VAL A 105 11.90 7.96 -9.43
C VAL A 105 11.22 7.10 -8.37
N TYR A 106 12.00 6.29 -7.66
CA TYR A 106 11.49 5.29 -6.74
C TYR A 106 11.60 5.71 -5.28
N THR A 107 10.97 4.96 -4.40
CA THR A 107 10.86 5.18 -2.95
C THR A 107 12.16 5.67 -2.31
N SER A 108 13.28 5.00 -2.55
CA SER A 108 14.57 5.37 -1.94
C SER A 108 15.05 6.78 -2.27
N GLN A 109 14.84 7.21 -3.51
CA GLN A 109 15.21 8.55 -4.00
C GLN A 109 14.26 9.61 -3.44
N ILE A 110 12.97 9.27 -3.32
CA ILE A 110 11.96 10.15 -2.71
C ILE A 110 12.28 10.33 -1.23
N GLU A 111 12.54 9.25 -0.49
CA GLU A 111 12.92 9.31 0.93
C GLU A 111 14.21 10.08 1.17
N GLU A 112 15.19 9.97 0.30
CA GLU A 112 16.42 10.78 0.36
C GLU A 112 16.09 12.27 0.26
N ALA A 113 15.20 12.66 -0.65
CA ALA A 113 14.73 14.04 -0.78
C ALA A 113 13.92 14.51 0.45
N LEU A 114 13.08 13.63 1.03
CA LEU A 114 12.32 13.93 2.25
C LEU A 114 13.22 14.13 3.47
N ASN A 115 14.35 13.44 3.53
CA ASN A 115 15.35 13.58 4.59
C ASN A 115 16.39 14.68 4.30
N GLY A 116 16.30 15.32 3.13
CA GLY A 116 17.15 16.43 2.72
C GLY A 116 16.75 17.76 3.36
N LYS A 117 17.50 18.83 3.02
CA LYS A 117 17.29 20.18 3.58
C LYS A 117 15.88 20.73 3.38
N ASN A 118 15.23 20.40 2.28
CA ASN A 118 13.90 20.94 1.93
C ASN A 118 12.77 20.09 2.53
N ALA A 119 13.07 18.92 3.08
CA ALA A 119 12.08 17.95 3.62
C ALA A 119 10.89 17.70 2.68
N ALA A 120 11.14 17.76 1.36
CA ALA A 120 10.13 17.59 0.34
C ALA A 120 10.74 17.11 -0.99
N TYR A 121 9.98 16.30 -1.70
CA TYR A 121 10.19 15.97 -3.11
C TYR A 121 9.22 16.80 -3.96
N PHE A 122 9.74 17.54 -4.95
CA PHE A 122 8.95 18.44 -5.80
C PHE A 122 8.63 17.75 -7.14
N CYS A 123 7.35 17.77 -7.48
CA CYS A 123 6.82 17.30 -8.74
C CYS A 123 6.47 18.48 -9.64
N LYS A 124 6.36 18.21 -10.93
CA LYS A 124 5.88 19.17 -11.92
C LYS A 124 4.49 18.77 -12.40
N GLU A 125 3.75 19.73 -12.91
CA GLU A 125 2.49 19.47 -13.60
C GLU A 125 2.69 18.49 -14.76
N GLY A 126 1.88 17.43 -14.79
CA GLY A 126 1.98 16.36 -15.78
C GLY A 126 2.81 15.15 -15.34
N ASP A 127 3.53 15.21 -14.21
CA ASP A 127 4.13 14.03 -13.58
C ASP A 127 3.02 13.09 -13.04
N ILE A 128 3.34 11.81 -12.86
CA ILE A 128 2.41 10.85 -12.27
C ILE A 128 2.99 10.37 -10.94
N VAL A 129 2.23 10.56 -9.88
CA VAL A 129 2.57 10.05 -8.53
C VAL A 129 1.76 8.80 -8.26
N SER A 130 2.41 7.73 -7.83
CA SER A 130 1.78 6.50 -7.39
C SER A 130 2.33 6.04 -6.04
N ALA A 131 1.46 5.42 -5.25
CA ALA A 131 1.83 4.76 -4.01
C ALA A 131 1.14 3.41 -3.94
N SER A 132 1.91 2.37 -3.59
CA SER A 132 1.44 1.01 -3.36
C SER A 132 1.80 0.60 -1.95
N VAL A 133 0.84 0.07 -1.23
CA VAL A 133 0.96 -0.36 0.17
C VAL A 133 0.55 -1.80 0.28
N LYS A 134 1.35 -2.60 0.96
CA LYS A 134 1.06 -4.02 1.19
C LYS A 134 1.48 -4.41 2.59
N ASN A 135 0.59 -5.11 3.33
CA ASN A 135 0.97 -5.60 4.65
C ASN A 135 2.05 -6.69 4.57
N THR A 136 2.96 -6.67 5.52
CA THR A 136 4.09 -7.61 5.60
C THR A 136 3.93 -8.63 6.73
N ASN A 137 3.05 -8.37 7.69
CA ASN A 137 2.74 -9.30 8.77
C ASN A 137 1.49 -10.13 8.45
N GLN A 138 1.37 -11.27 9.11
CA GLN A 138 0.12 -12.04 9.11
C GLN A 138 -0.83 -11.45 10.17
N THR A 139 -2.06 -11.13 9.76
CA THR A 139 -3.11 -10.71 10.70
C THR A 139 -3.61 -11.89 11.52
N ILE A 140 -4.30 -11.61 12.64
CA ILE A 140 -4.91 -12.67 13.47
C ILE A 140 -5.91 -13.48 12.66
N SER A 141 -6.68 -12.82 11.78
CA SER A 141 -7.60 -13.49 10.87
C SER A 141 -6.88 -14.46 9.94
N GLN A 142 -5.78 -14.01 9.33
CA GLN A 142 -4.96 -14.87 8.46
C GLN A 142 -4.39 -16.07 9.21
N GLN A 143 -3.90 -15.88 10.44
CA GLN A 143 -3.37 -16.96 11.27
C GLN A 143 -4.45 -17.98 11.64
N LEU A 144 -5.64 -17.51 12.04
CA LEU A 144 -6.78 -18.37 12.33
C LEU A 144 -7.25 -19.13 11.09
N LYS A 145 -7.38 -18.44 9.95
CA LYS A 145 -7.73 -19.06 8.67
C LYS A 145 -6.69 -20.09 8.24
N ASN A 146 -5.41 -19.77 8.32
CA ASN A 146 -4.34 -20.71 7.98
C ASN A 146 -4.39 -21.98 8.83
N PHE A 147 -4.69 -21.85 10.13
CA PHE A 147 -4.85 -23.01 11.00
C PHE A 147 -5.99 -23.93 10.52
N PHE A 148 -7.12 -23.37 10.07
CA PHE A 148 -8.25 -24.14 9.57
C PHE A 148 -8.12 -24.54 8.10
N TYR A 149 -7.52 -23.69 7.25
CA TYR A 149 -7.39 -23.87 5.80
C TYR A 149 -6.16 -24.69 5.39
N THR A 150 -5.22 -24.97 6.27
CA THR A 150 -4.20 -26.02 6.02
C THR A 150 -4.85 -27.34 5.61
N VAL A 151 -6.15 -27.51 5.92
CA VAL A 151 -6.98 -28.65 5.52
C VAL A 151 -7.69 -28.42 4.17
N THR A 152 -7.84 -27.17 3.67
CA THR A 152 -8.70 -26.84 2.51
C THR A 152 -8.03 -26.06 1.37
N GLY A 153 -6.78 -25.60 1.52
CA GLY A 153 -5.97 -25.07 0.40
C GLY A 153 -6.40 -23.72 -0.17
N ASN A 154 -6.88 -22.78 0.64
CA ASN A 154 -7.29 -21.45 0.18
C ASN A 154 -6.28 -20.36 0.54
N ASP A 155 -6.12 -19.35 -0.35
CA ASP A 155 -5.19 -18.23 -0.17
C ASP A 155 -5.61 -17.29 0.97
N SER A 156 -4.61 -16.76 1.69
CA SER A 156 -4.83 -15.78 2.75
C SER A 156 -5.09 -14.39 2.16
N TYR A 157 -6.08 -13.69 2.70
CA TYR A 157 -6.38 -12.30 2.37
C TYR A 157 -5.20 -11.37 2.71
N THR A 158 -4.83 -10.50 1.79
CA THR A 158 -3.73 -9.52 1.97
C THR A 158 -4.31 -8.11 2.00
N ILE A 159 -3.98 -7.31 3.02
CA ILE A 159 -4.33 -5.89 3.06
C ILE A 159 -3.38 -5.17 2.10
N ALA A 160 -3.91 -4.59 1.05
CA ALA A 160 -3.14 -3.88 0.05
C ALA A 160 -3.94 -2.73 -0.55
N ALA A 161 -3.27 -1.63 -0.87
CA ALA A 161 -3.85 -0.50 -1.58
C ALA A 161 -2.86 0.04 -2.60
N GLU A 162 -3.37 0.50 -3.72
CA GLU A 162 -2.60 1.18 -4.74
C GLU A 162 -3.42 2.34 -5.29
N HIS A 163 -2.79 3.50 -5.39
CA HIS A 163 -3.40 4.67 -6.00
C HIS A 163 -2.37 5.45 -6.82
N ALA A 164 -2.82 6.00 -7.94
CA ALA A 164 -1.99 6.80 -8.82
C ALA A 164 -2.76 7.99 -9.35
N GLY A 165 -2.08 9.10 -9.59
CA GLY A 165 -2.71 10.28 -10.16
C GLY A 165 -1.73 11.25 -10.81
N VAL A 166 -2.22 11.96 -11.83
CA VAL A 166 -1.45 13.00 -12.50
C VAL A 166 -1.37 14.24 -11.63
N VAL A 167 -0.17 14.80 -11.50
CA VAL A 167 0.10 16.05 -10.79
C VAL A 167 -0.51 17.22 -11.56
N THR A 168 -1.30 18.01 -10.86
CA THR A 168 -2.05 19.15 -11.43
C THR A 168 -1.49 20.51 -11.03
N ALA A 169 -0.46 20.55 -10.18
CA ALA A 169 0.17 21.77 -9.72
C ALA A 169 1.69 21.63 -9.69
N ASN A 170 2.40 22.75 -9.89
CA ASN A 170 3.84 22.79 -9.74
C ASN A 170 4.22 22.98 -8.27
N GLY A 171 5.11 22.16 -7.74
CA GLY A 171 5.48 22.10 -6.32
C GLY A 171 6.47 23.17 -5.84
N LYS A 172 6.72 24.21 -6.63
CA LYS A 172 7.66 25.30 -6.27
C LYS A 172 7.12 26.17 -5.16
#